data_581a64a9c1ebc5f334569aee8bd21cbf
#
_entry.id   581a64a9c1ebc5f334569aee8bd21cbf
#
_cell.length_a   1.000
_cell.length_b   1.000
_cell.length_c   1.000
_cell.angle_alpha   90.00
_cell.angle_beta   90.00
_cell.angle_gamma   90.00
#
_symmetry.space_group_name_H-M   'P 1'
#
loop_
_entity.id
_entity.type
_entity.pdbx_description
1 polymer ?
#
loop_
_entity_poly.entity_id
_entity_poly.type
_entity_poly.pdbx_seq_one_letter_code
_entity_poly.pdbx_strand_id
1 'polypeptide(L)'
;MIRLSNGHVLDHVVSSGSLAFDGRGWPWQRAMVRSGLIRPDLFTVVLKTLTRQPREGNLKLYKPWTCVRLVPGGSVNKVGLTNPGFDWWLQTVGPKLDYERVKTAVSIFGDDDELREMAERLNRFPLAALEVNPSCPNTGHALGNAGQVVAGVEAVKRVSRHPVIVKVSTSQDYVAIARGLKGLAEAVALNSVPWEQVYPDGRSPLWRLEKRVGGGGGGVSGRPAQALNWRAVREIADDGALPVIAPSVMGYDDLARVRALGARAVGYGAIHFRAPWLPTRIVKRDLAERAAAPSTERQAA
;
A
#
# COMPACT_ATOMS: atom_id res chain seq x y z
N MET A 1 -5.33 -12.76 -9.69
CA MET A 1 -4.32 -11.82 -10.25
C MET A 1 -5.02 -10.69 -10.97
N ILE A 2 -4.44 -9.47 -10.99
CA ILE A 2 -4.96 -8.29 -11.71
C ILE A 2 -4.02 -8.00 -12.86
N ARG A 3 -4.51 -8.07 -14.10
CA ARG A 3 -3.73 -7.65 -15.28
C ARG A 3 -3.98 -6.18 -15.53
N LEU A 4 -2.94 -5.37 -15.47
CA LEU A 4 -2.99 -3.94 -15.72
C LEU A 4 -2.89 -3.63 -17.23
N SER A 5 -3.33 -2.43 -17.64
CA SER A 5 -3.38 -1.98 -19.03
C SER A 5 -2.01 -1.97 -19.74
N ASN A 6 -0.91 -1.83 -18.98
CA ASN A 6 0.45 -1.93 -19.52
C ASN A 6 0.99 -3.37 -19.59
N GLY A 7 0.15 -4.37 -19.34
CA GLY A 7 0.50 -5.80 -19.37
C GLY A 7 1.10 -6.34 -18.08
N HIS A 8 1.44 -5.49 -17.09
CA HIS A 8 1.92 -5.95 -15.80
C HIS A 8 0.84 -6.70 -15.02
N VAL A 9 1.24 -7.71 -14.26
CA VAL A 9 0.33 -8.52 -13.44
C VAL A 9 0.60 -8.26 -11.96
N LEU A 10 -0.41 -7.73 -11.27
CA LEU A 10 -0.40 -7.62 -9.81
C LEU A 10 -0.89 -8.94 -9.21
N ASP A 11 -0.08 -9.54 -8.37
CA ASP A 11 -0.43 -10.72 -7.58
C ASP A 11 -0.02 -10.53 -6.12
N HIS A 12 1.28 -10.47 -5.86
CA HIS A 12 1.85 -10.18 -4.56
C HIS A 12 2.42 -8.76 -4.55
N VAL A 13 1.94 -7.92 -3.63
CA VAL A 13 2.26 -6.49 -3.59
C VAL A 13 2.89 -6.13 -2.24
N VAL A 14 4.06 -5.52 -2.24
CA VAL A 14 4.60 -4.86 -1.03
C VAL A 14 3.87 -3.55 -0.84
N SER A 15 3.16 -3.40 0.27
CA SER A 15 2.41 -2.17 0.58
C SER A 15 3.34 -0.98 0.79
N SER A 16 2.86 0.20 0.39
CA SER A 16 3.61 1.46 0.47
C SER A 16 4.28 1.67 1.83
N GLY A 17 5.56 2.01 1.80
CA GLY A 17 6.39 2.26 2.98
C GLY A 17 7.00 1.04 3.64
N SER A 18 6.68 -0.18 3.23
CA SER A 18 7.23 -1.40 3.83
C SER A 18 8.69 -1.65 3.46
N LEU A 19 9.11 -1.28 2.24
CA LEU A 19 10.49 -1.38 1.76
C LEU A 19 11.09 0.00 1.37
N ALA A 20 10.79 1.05 2.15
CA ALA A 20 11.32 2.41 2.01
C ALA A 20 11.00 3.09 0.65
N PHE A 21 11.91 3.97 0.17
CA PHE A 21 11.74 4.80 -1.03
C PHE A 21 12.34 4.17 -2.29
N ASP A 22 13.11 3.09 -2.13
CA ASP A 22 13.91 2.48 -3.19
C ASP A 22 13.66 0.97 -3.36
N GLY A 23 12.72 0.40 -2.61
CA GLY A 23 12.43 -1.04 -2.62
C GLY A 23 13.52 -1.91 -1.99
N ARG A 24 14.63 -1.32 -1.51
CA ARG A 24 15.75 -2.03 -0.88
C ARG A 24 15.62 -2.16 0.64
N GLY A 25 14.49 -1.68 1.18
CA GLY A 25 14.17 -1.72 2.59
C GLY A 25 14.79 -0.58 3.41
N TRP A 26 14.26 -0.44 4.61
CA TRP A 26 14.80 0.45 5.63
C TRP A 26 16.21 0.02 6.06
N PRO A 27 17.01 0.88 6.69
CA PRO A 27 18.40 0.53 7.06
C PRO A 27 18.56 -0.83 7.75
N TRP A 28 17.63 -1.18 8.64
CA TRP A 28 17.61 -2.46 9.35
C TRP A 28 17.18 -3.67 8.49
N GLN A 29 16.56 -3.46 7.32
CA GLN A 29 16.15 -4.52 6.39
C GLN A 29 17.21 -4.78 5.30
N ARG A 30 18.10 -3.83 5.03
CA ARG A 30 19.03 -3.90 3.89
C ARG A 30 19.95 -5.12 3.91
N ALA A 31 20.39 -5.57 5.09
CA ALA A 31 21.17 -6.81 5.22
C ALA A 31 20.35 -8.02 4.76
N MET A 32 19.06 -8.08 5.12
CA MET A 32 18.16 -9.18 4.72
C MET A 32 17.85 -9.15 3.21
N VAL A 33 17.76 -7.97 2.60
CA VAL A 33 17.60 -7.86 1.14
C VAL A 33 18.87 -8.33 0.43
N ARG A 34 20.04 -7.92 0.91
CA ARG A 34 21.33 -8.39 0.33
C ARG A 34 21.55 -9.89 0.46
N SER A 35 21.15 -10.49 1.57
CA SER A 35 21.26 -11.95 1.79
C SER A 35 20.17 -12.77 1.10
N GLY A 36 19.18 -12.14 0.45
CA GLY A 36 18.05 -12.81 -0.20
C GLY A 36 16.97 -13.34 0.75
N LEU A 37 17.02 -13.00 2.05
CA LEU A 37 15.94 -13.28 3.00
C LEU A 37 14.68 -12.47 2.66
N ILE A 38 14.86 -11.25 2.18
CA ILE A 38 13.80 -10.42 1.58
C ILE A 38 14.10 -10.36 0.08
N ARG A 39 13.15 -10.78 -0.75
CA ARG A 39 13.25 -10.82 -2.21
C ARG A 39 12.24 -9.85 -2.83
N PRO A 40 12.60 -8.55 -3.01
CA PRO A 40 11.70 -7.57 -3.62
C PRO A 40 11.26 -7.92 -5.04
N ASP A 41 12.09 -8.64 -5.77
CA ASP A 41 11.87 -9.12 -7.14
C ASP A 41 10.71 -10.13 -7.28
N LEU A 42 10.23 -10.69 -6.17
CA LEU A 42 9.03 -11.55 -6.17
C LEU A 42 7.72 -10.77 -6.08
N PHE A 43 7.77 -9.44 -6.00
CA PHE A 43 6.61 -8.59 -5.72
C PHE A 43 6.52 -7.43 -6.71
N THR A 44 5.32 -6.86 -6.81
CA THR A 44 5.21 -5.45 -7.18
C THR A 44 5.44 -4.62 -5.92
N VAL A 45 6.49 -3.80 -5.92
CA VAL A 45 6.85 -3.00 -4.74
C VAL A 45 6.27 -1.60 -4.86
N VAL A 46 5.30 -1.28 -3.99
CA VAL A 46 4.80 0.08 -3.85
C VAL A 46 5.73 0.85 -2.91
N LEU A 47 6.41 1.85 -3.44
CA LEU A 47 7.36 2.66 -2.69
C LEU A 47 6.66 3.54 -1.66
N LYS A 48 7.43 4.06 -0.70
CA LYS A 48 6.93 4.99 0.32
C LYS A 48 6.29 6.21 -0.33
N THR A 49 5.07 6.53 0.09
CA THR A 49 4.31 7.67 -0.45
C THR A 49 5.11 8.97 -0.40
N LEU A 50 5.12 9.65 -1.53
CA LEU A 50 5.76 10.95 -1.74
C LEU A 50 4.71 12.05 -1.73
N THR A 51 5.08 13.21 -1.23
CA THR A 51 4.34 14.47 -1.37
C THR A 51 5.15 15.42 -2.26
N ARG A 52 4.49 16.38 -2.90
CA ARG A 52 5.16 17.34 -3.79
C ARG A 52 6.32 18.04 -3.08
N GLN A 53 6.05 18.57 -1.89
CA GLN A 53 7.05 19.17 -1.02
C GLN A 53 7.58 18.16 0.02
N PRO A 54 8.78 18.34 0.56
CA PRO A 54 9.27 17.56 1.70
C PRO A 54 8.30 17.66 2.87
N ARG A 55 8.08 16.52 3.57
CA ARG A 55 7.24 16.47 4.76
C ARG A 55 7.99 15.83 5.92
N GLU A 56 8.18 16.59 6.99
CA GLU A 56 8.90 16.10 8.17
C GLU A 56 8.16 14.92 8.84
N GLY A 57 6.84 15.03 8.97
CA GLY A 57 6.01 14.01 9.63
C GLY A 57 6.52 13.66 11.03
N ASN A 58 6.33 12.38 11.42
CA ASN A 58 6.69 11.93 12.77
C ASN A 58 7.79 10.85 12.80
N LEU A 59 8.25 10.35 11.64
CA LEU A 59 9.24 9.28 11.58
C LEU A 59 10.65 9.85 11.70
N LYS A 60 11.33 9.48 12.79
CA LYS A 60 12.76 9.69 12.98
C LYS A 60 13.47 8.34 12.93
N LEU A 61 14.35 8.13 11.95
CA LEU A 61 14.98 6.82 11.69
C LEU A 61 15.78 6.28 12.89
N TYR A 62 16.32 7.17 13.73
CA TYR A 62 17.05 6.79 14.95
C TYR A 62 16.12 6.49 16.15
N LYS A 63 14.80 6.81 16.03
CA LYS A 63 13.77 6.53 17.04
C LYS A 63 12.42 6.17 16.40
N PRO A 64 12.36 5.16 15.51
CA PRO A 64 11.14 4.81 14.79
C PRO A 64 9.99 4.41 15.70
N TRP A 65 10.29 3.88 16.90
CA TRP A 65 9.29 3.50 17.90
C TRP A 65 8.47 4.66 18.48
N THR A 66 8.83 5.90 18.21
CA THR A 66 8.03 7.07 18.63
C THR A 66 6.75 7.23 17.83
N CYS A 67 6.70 6.71 16.59
CA CYS A 67 5.54 6.78 15.71
C CYS A 67 5.12 5.43 15.11
N VAL A 68 5.88 4.34 15.38
CA VAL A 68 5.52 2.96 15.01
C VAL A 68 5.67 2.08 16.24
N ARG A 69 4.62 1.35 16.61
CA ARG A 69 4.62 0.41 17.74
C ARG A 69 4.12 -0.95 17.27
N LEU A 70 4.74 -2.00 17.78
CA LEU A 70 4.21 -3.35 17.65
C LEU A 70 3.06 -3.54 18.65
N VAL A 71 2.00 -4.18 18.17
CA VAL A 71 0.87 -4.65 18.98
C VAL A 71 0.70 -6.16 18.74
N PRO A 72 -0.01 -6.90 19.59
CA PRO A 72 -0.24 -8.32 19.37
C PRO A 72 -0.75 -8.60 17.94
N GLY A 73 -0.01 -9.41 17.18
CA GLY A 73 -0.36 -9.75 15.80
C GLY A 73 -0.22 -8.65 14.74
N GLY A 74 0.22 -7.44 15.10
CA GLY A 74 0.26 -6.33 14.13
C GLY A 74 1.16 -5.18 14.54
N SER A 75 0.85 -4.01 14.00
CA SER A 75 1.50 -2.75 14.33
C SER A 75 0.51 -1.59 14.28
N VAL A 76 0.79 -0.54 15.04
CA VAL A 76 0.15 0.76 14.90
C VAL A 76 1.19 1.78 14.49
N ASN A 77 0.83 2.67 13.57
CA ASN A 77 1.72 3.71 13.08
C ASN A 77 1.02 5.07 12.96
N LYS A 78 1.80 6.12 13.17
CA LYS A 78 1.40 7.52 12.98
C LYS A 78 2.57 8.28 12.35
N VAL A 79 3.01 7.79 11.18
CA VAL A 79 4.19 8.29 10.46
C VAL A 79 3.97 9.70 9.90
N GLY A 80 2.73 10.07 9.50
CA GLY A 80 2.41 11.41 9.03
C GLY A 80 3.04 11.75 7.67
N LEU A 81 3.18 10.77 6.78
CA LEU A 81 3.76 10.94 5.44
C LEU A 81 5.19 11.49 5.42
N THR A 82 5.99 11.25 6.46
CA THR A 82 7.41 11.64 6.46
C THR A 82 8.08 11.21 5.14
N ASN A 83 8.56 12.18 4.37
CA ASN A 83 9.30 11.94 3.12
C ASN A 83 10.12 13.18 2.73
N PRO A 84 11.22 13.02 1.97
CA PRO A 84 12.11 14.10 1.58
C PRO A 84 11.61 14.91 0.38
N GLY A 85 10.39 14.68 -0.08
CA GLY A 85 9.78 15.35 -1.22
C GLY A 85 10.00 14.64 -2.56
N PHE A 86 9.13 14.99 -3.49
CA PHE A 86 9.08 14.38 -4.81
C PHE A 86 10.32 14.66 -5.66
N ASP A 87 10.82 15.91 -5.67
CA ASP A 87 11.99 16.28 -6.46
C ASP A 87 13.25 15.55 -6.01
N TRP A 88 13.41 15.34 -4.70
CA TRP A 88 14.49 14.49 -4.19
C TRP A 88 14.43 13.09 -4.78
N TRP A 89 13.26 12.49 -4.79
CA TRP A 89 13.09 11.13 -5.32
C TRP A 89 13.38 11.07 -6.82
N LEU A 90 12.89 12.05 -7.59
CA LEU A 90 13.14 12.16 -9.03
C LEU A 90 14.62 12.26 -9.40
N GLN A 91 15.41 12.93 -8.57
CA GLN A 91 16.82 13.20 -8.85
C GLN A 91 17.73 12.11 -8.28
N THR A 92 17.41 11.58 -7.10
CA THR A 92 18.36 10.75 -6.34
C THR A 92 18.02 9.27 -6.30
N VAL A 93 16.74 8.90 -6.40
CA VAL A 93 16.28 7.51 -6.27
C VAL A 93 15.80 6.96 -7.60
N GLY A 94 14.83 7.59 -8.23
CA GLY A 94 14.19 7.10 -9.45
C GLY A 94 15.19 6.69 -10.55
N PRO A 95 16.20 7.49 -10.90
CA PRO A 95 17.19 7.15 -11.94
C PRO A 95 18.09 5.96 -11.60
N LYS A 96 18.15 5.54 -10.33
CA LYS A 96 19.03 4.47 -9.83
C LYS A 96 18.30 3.16 -9.56
N LEU A 97 16.98 3.11 -9.81
CA LEU A 97 16.21 1.90 -9.63
C LEU A 97 16.42 0.94 -10.80
N ASP A 98 16.50 -0.35 -10.47
CA ASP A 98 16.50 -1.43 -11.44
C ASP A 98 15.06 -1.92 -11.65
N TYR A 99 14.37 -1.26 -12.60
CA TYR A 99 12.96 -1.53 -12.92
C TYR A 99 12.74 -2.88 -13.63
N GLU A 100 13.77 -3.43 -14.24
CA GLU A 100 13.70 -4.76 -14.84
C GLU A 100 13.64 -5.84 -13.76
N ARG A 101 14.47 -5.69 -12.74
CA ARG A 101 14.55 -6.64 -11.65
C ARG A 101 13.42 -6.50 -10.65
N VAL A 102 13.03 -5.26 -10.28
CA VAL A 102 12.00 -5.00 -9.27
C VAL A 102 10.87 -4.21 -9.90
N LYS A 103 9.72 -4.84 -10.06
CA LYS A 103 8.53 -4.17 -10.58
C LYS A 103 8.03 -3.16 -9.56
N THR A 104 8.17 -1.90 -9.89
CA THR A 104 8.02 -0.77 -8.97
C THR A 104 6.77 0.03 -9.26
N ALA A 105 5.96 0.29 -8.24
CA ALA A 105 4.91 1.29 -8.26
C ALA A 105 5.30 2.45 -7.32
N VAL A 106 5.01 3.69 -7.72
CA VAL A 106 5.25 4.88 -6.90
C VAL A 106 3.92 5.34 -6.29
N SER A 107 3.93 5.56 -4.97
CA SER A 107 2.78 6.10 -4.25
C SER A 107 2.91 7.60 -4.08
N ILE A 108 1.86 8.36 -4.43
CA ILE A 108 1.81 9.82 -4.37
C ILE A 108 0.62 10.30 -3.56
N PHE A 109 0.76 11.45 -2.91
CA PHE A 109 -0.26 12.15 -2.14
C PHE A 109 -0.13 13.65 -2.35
N GLY A 110 -1.24 14.34 -2.57
CA GLY A 110 -1.30 15.78 -2.76
C GLY A 110 -2.72 16.23 -3.10
N ASP A 111 -2.89 17.50 -3.41
CA ASP A 111 -4.09 18.01 -4.08
C ASP A 111 -4.08 17.66 -5.58
N ASP A 112 -5.12 18.04 -6.30
CA ASP A 112 -5.31 17.66 -7.70
C ASP A 112 -4.19 18.17 -8.61
N ASP A 113 -3.68 19.39 -8.39
CA ASP A 113 -2.58 19.97 -9.16
C ASP A 113 -1.24 19.30 -8.83
N GLU A 114 -0.98 19.06 -7.56
CA GLU A 114 0.21 18.33 -7.10
C GLU A 114 0.24 16.89 -7.62
N LEU A 115 -0.91 16.19 -7.57
CA LEU A 115 -1.07 14.84 -8.10
C LEU A 115 -0.83 14.79 -9.61
N ARG A 116 -1.41 15.75 -10.35
CA ARG A 116 -1.22 15.88 -11.80
C ARG A 116 0.24 16.14 -12.16
N GLU A 117 0.91 17.11 -11.52
CA GLU A 117 2.31 17.41 -11.76
C GLU A 117 3.22 16.20 -11.47
N MET A 118 3.02 15.56 -10.32
CA MET A 118 3.81 14.37 -9.96
C MET A 118 3.61 13.22 -10.95
N ALA A 119 2.36 12.96 -11.34
CA ALA A 119 2.03 11.88 -12.28
C ALA A 119 2.66 12.12 -13.66
N GLU A 120 2.56 13.34 -14.20
CA GLU A 120 3.17 13.70 -15.47
C GLU A 120 4.69 13.51 -15.47
N ARG A 121 5.36 13.97 -14.42
CA ARG A 121 6.83 13.87 -14.29
C ARG A 121 7.30 12.43 -14.04
N LEU A 122 6.45 11.53 -13.52
CA LEU A 122 6.75 10.12 -13.36
C LEU A 122 6.70 9.34 -14.69
N ASN A 123 6.12 9.88 -15.75
CA ASN A 123 6.06 9.23 -17.06
C ASN A 123 7.44 8.88 -17.66
N ARG A 124 8.51 9.51 -17.20
CA ARG A 124 9.87 9.18 -17.67
C ARG A 124 10.43 7.85 -17.14
N PHE A 125 9.79 7.24 -16.14
CA PHE A 125 10.23 5.96 -15.58
C PHE A 125 9.31 4.81 -16.02
N PRO A 126 9.82 3.58 -16.23
CA PRO A 126 9.03 2.42 -16.59
C PRO A 126 8.37 1.78 -15.36
N LEU A 127 7.43 2.50 -14.74
CA LEU A 127 6.73 2.03 -13.54
C LEU A 127 5.70 0.95 -13.89
N ALA A 128 5.52 0.00 -12.97
CA ALA A 128 4.45 -0.98 -13.03
C ALA A 128 3.07 -0.34 -12.82
N ALA A 129 2.98 0.67 -11.92
CA ALA A 129 1.77 1.45 -11.66
C ALA A 129 2.08 2.74 -10.89
N LEU A 130 1.09 3.64 -10.79
CA LEU A 130 1.02 4.70 -9.79
C LEU A 130 0.00 4.31 -8.72
N GLU A 131 0.33 4.50 -7.44
CA GLU A 131 -0.62 4.44 -6.33
C GLU A 131 -0.99 5.86 -5.91
N VAL A 132 -2.24 6.27 -6.10
CA VAL A 132 -2.80 7.49 -5.52
C VAL A 132 -3.30 7.15 -4.11
N ASN A 133 -2.84 7.88 -3.09
CA ASN A 133 -3.12 7.60 -1.68
C ASN A 133 -3.94 8.73 -1.02
N PRO A 134 -5.24 8.90 -1.34
CA PRO A 134 -6.09 9.96 -0.76
C PRO A 134 -6.47 9.68 0.69
N SER A 135 -6.13 8.52 1.23
CA SER A 135 -6.68 7.99 2.48
C SER A 135 -5.70 7.99 3.65
N CYS A 136 -4.68 8.87 3.68
CA CYS A 136 -3.74 8.85 4.80
C CYS A 136 -4.41 9.33 6.10
N PRO A 137 -4.77 8.44 7.04
CA PRO A 137 -5.47 8.83 8.28
C PRO A 137 -4.60 9.71 9.20
N ASN A 138 -3.32 9.83 8.88
CA ASN A 138 -2.34 10.55 9.70
C ASN A 138 -2.12 12.00 9.28
N THR A 139 -2.89 12.54 8.32
CA THR A 139 -2.66 13.89 7.77
C THR A 139 -3.66 14.93 8.26
N GLY A 140 -4.73 14.53 8.94
CA GLY A 140 -5.83 15.42 9.33
C GLY A 140 -6.66 15.95 8.13
N HIS A 141 -6.19 15.71 6.94
CA HIS A 141 -6.88 15.98 5.67
C HIS A 141 -7.33 14.63 5.10
N ALA A 142 -8.36 14.03 5.69
CA ALA A 142 -9.10 13.00 4.99
C ALA A 142 -9.72 13.72 3.79
N LEU A 143 -9.30 13.39 2.58
CA LEU A 143 -10.07 13.69 1.38
C LEU A 143 -11.40 12.98 1.57
N GLY A 144 -12.39 13.74 2.08
CA GLY A 144 -13.48 13.14 2.86
C GLY A 144 -14.54 12.46 2.04
N ASN A 145 -14.78 12.88 0.81
CA ASN A 145 -15.87 12.33 0.02
C ASN A 145 -15.38 11.65 -1.27
N ALA A 146 -16.20 10.76 -1.79
CA ALA A 146 -15.89 10.00 -3.00
C ALA A 146 -15.60 10.92 -4.20
N GLY A 147 -16.31 12.04 -4.34
CA GLY A 147 -16.12 12.98 -5.44
C GLY A 147 -14.73 13.61 -5.47
N GLN A 148 -14.18 13.99 -4.32
CA GLN A 148 -12.82 14.55 -4.25
C GLN A 148 -11.75 13.50 -4.62
N VAL A 149 -11.93 12.25 -4.16
CA VAL A 149 -11.01 11.16 -4.53
C VAL A 149 -11.06 10.92 -6.03
N VAL A 150 -12.24 10.89 -6.63
CA VAL A 150 -12.45 10.70 -8.07
C VAL A 150 -11.78 11.83 -8.86
N ALA A 151 -12.01 13.09 -8.48
CA ALA A 151 -11.42 14.26 -9.15
C ALA A 151 -9.88 14.21 -9.15
N GLY A 152 -9.25 13.90 -8.01
CA GLY A 152 -7.79 13.74 -7.93
C GLY A 152 -7.26 12.60 -8.81
N VAL A 153 -7.98 11.48 -8.89
CA VAL A 153 -7.60 10.38 -9.77
C VAL A 153 -7.82 10.73 -11.25
N GLU A 154 -8.86 11.45 -11.59
CA GLU A 154 -9.05 12.00 -12.95
C GLU A 154 -7.90 12.92 -13.37
N ALA A 155 -7.46 13.81 -12.48
CA ALA A 155 -6.31 14.69 -12.74
C ALA A 155 -5.05 13.88 -13.06
N VAL A 156 -4.79 12.79 -12.31
CA VAL A 156 -3.70 11.85 -12.58
C VAL A 156 -3.90 11.14 -13.92
N LYS A 157 -5.09 10.58 -14.16
CA LYS A 157 -5.36 9.76 -15.35
C LYS A 157 -5.22 10.53 -16.67
N ARG A 158 -5.52 11.84 -16.66
CA ARG A 158 -5.39 12.71 -17.85
C ARG A 158 -3.95 12.84 -18.35
N VAL A 159 -2.95 12.70 -17.48
CA VAL A 159 -1.53 12.94 -17.80
C VAL A 159 -0.66 11.70 -17.64
N SER A 160 -1.08 10.71 -16.85
CA SER A 160 -0.30 9.51 -16.59
C SER A 160 -0.43 8.48 -17.69
N ARG A 161 0.72 7.95 -18.15
CA ARG A 161 0.78 6.76 -19.01
C ARG A 161 0.72 5.45 -18.20
N HIS A 162 0.84 5.54 -16.87
CA HIS A 162 0.88 4.36 -16.01
C HIS A 162 -0.52 3.97 -15.53
N PRO A 163 -0.77 2.67 -15.32
CA PRO A 163 -1.96 2.19 -14.62
C PRO A 163 -2.06 2.83 -13.23
N VAL A 164 -3.28 3.11 -12.79
CA VAL A 164 -3.54 3.77 -11.49
C VAL A 164 -4.15 2.78 -10.52
N ILE A 165 -3.57 2.69 -9.33
CA ILE A 165 -4.11 1.99 -8.16
C ILE A 165 -4.54 3.07 -7.16
N VAL A 166 -5.69 2.93 -6.52
CA VAL A 166 -6.15 3.88 -5.51
C VAL A 166 -6.19 3.22 -4.15
N LYS A 167 -5.55 3.85 -3.15
CA LYS A 167 -5.55 3.35 -1.78
C LYS A 167 -6.63 4.04 -0.98
N VAL A 168 -7.62 3.30 -0.50
CA VAL A 168 -8.74 3.79 0.31
C VAL A 168 -8.63 3.34 1.77
N SER A 169 -9.38 3.98 2.66
CA SER A 169 -9.46 3.65 4.08
C SER A 169 -10.84 3.11 4.44
N THR A 170 -10.91 2.26 5.45
CA THR A 170 -12.18 1.81 6.06
C THR A 170 -12.98 2.94 6.72
N SER A 171 -12.40 4.13 6.86
CA SER A 171 -13.11 5.34 7.33
C SER A 171 -13.75 6.17 6.21
N GLN A 172 -13.59 5.75 4.96
CA GLN A 172 -14.20 6.38 3.79
C GLN A 172 -15.36 5.51 3.27
N ASP A 173 -16.21 6.06 2.43
CA ASP A 173 -17.14 5.26 1.62
C ASP A 173 -16.37 4.61 0.45
N TYR A 174 -15.63 3.53 0.79
CA TYR A 174 -14.73 2.86 -0.14
C TYR A 174 -15.48 2.17 -1.30
N VAL A 175 -16.74 1.79 -1.11
CA VAL A 175 -17.56 1.22 -2.18
C VAL A 175 -17.98 2.31 -3.17
N ALA A 176 -18.49 3.45 -2.68
CA ALA A 176 -18.81 4.59 -3.55
C ALA A 176 -17.57 5.11 -4.28
N ILE A 177 -16.41 5.16 -3.61
CA ILE A 177 -15.14 5.50 -4.24
C ILE A 177 -14.81 4.50 -5.36
N ALA A 178 -14.86 3.18 -5.09
CA ALA A 178 -14.55 2.16 -6.10
C ALA A 178 -15.46 2.28 -7.33
N ARG A 179 -16.75 2.54 -7.13
CA ARG A 179 -17.71 2.78 -8.23
C ARG A 179 -17.36 4.02 -9.05
N GLY A 180 -17.05 5.14 -8.40
CA GLY A 180 -16.67 6.38 -9.07
C GLY A 180 -15.35 6.29 -9.83
N LEU A 181 -14.49 5.36 -9.45
CA LEU A 181 -13.18 5.13 -10.08
C LEU A 181 -13.22 4.17 -11.28
N LYS A 182 -14.38 3.60 -11.61
CA LYS A 182 -14.52 2.68 -12.76
C LYS A 182 -14.11 3.39 -14.05
N GLY A 183 -13.14 2.81 -14.77
CA GLY A 183 -12.56 3.40 -15.98
C GLY A 183 -11.42 4.41 -15.73
N LEU A 184 -11.20 4.85 -14.49
CA LEU A 184 -10.12 5.77 -14.09
C LEU A 184 -8.97 5.02 -13.41
N ALA A 185 -9.27 4.08 -12.52
CA ALA A 185 -8.31 3.23 -11.85
C ALA A 185 -8.46 1.77 -12.27
N GLU A 186 -7.44 0.96 -12.00
CA GLU A 186 -7.39 -0.45 -12.39
C GLU A 186 -7.40 -1.39 -11.18
N ALA A 187 -7.19 -0.87 -9.98
CA ALA A 187 -7.33 -1.61 -8.74
C ALA A 187 -7.56 -0.66 -7.55
N VAL A 188 -8.17 -1.21 -6.49
CA VAL A 188 -8.26 -0.58 -5.19
C VAL A 188 -7.38 -1.33 -4.20
N ALA A 189 -6.60 -0.61 -3.40
CA ALA A 189 -5.86 -1.12 -2.25
C ALA A 189 -6.46 -0.54 -0.96
N LEU A 190 -6.32 -1.25 0.15
CA LEU A 190 -6.79 -0.78 1.46
C LEU A 190 -5.62 -0.34 2.34
N ASN A 191 -5.84 0.71 3.10
CA ASN A 191 -4.88 1.27 4.05
C ASN A 191 -4.97 0.58 5.43
N SER A 192 -4.12 1.02 6.37
CA SER A 192 -4.27 0.71 7.80
C SER A 192 -5.61 1.23 8.32
N VAL A 193 -6.19 0.49 9.26
CA VAL A 193 -7.46 0.85 9.90
C VAL A 193 -7.21 1.85 11.03
N PRO A 194 -7.97 2.93 11.17
CA PRO A 194 -7.87 3.82 12.31
C PRO A 194 -7.95 3.08 13.64
N TRP A 195 -7.13 3.51 14.62
CA TRP A 195 -7.07 2.89 15.94
C TRP A 195 -8.45 2.77 16.60
N GLU A 196 -9.22 3.84 16.52
CA GLU A 196 -10.54 3.97 17.13
C GLU A 196 -11.56 2.98 16.58
N GLN A 197 -11.40 2.54 15.33
CA GLN A 197 -12.26 1.51 14.73
C GLN A 197 -11.90 0.09 15.22
N VAL A 198 -10.60 -0.14 15.53
CA VAL A 198 -10.12 -1.46 15.99
C VAL A 198 -10.25 -1.60 17.50
N TYR A 199 -10.02 -0.51 18.24
CA TYR A 199 -10.00 -0.45 19.69
C TYR A 199 -10.76 0.78 20.20
N PRO A 200 -12.11 0.81 20.11
CA PRO A 200 -12.91 1.99 20.41
C PRO A 200 -12.71 2.48 21.85
N ASP A 201 -12.56 1.56 22.80
CA ASP A 201 -12.37 1.89 24.22
C ASP A 201 -10.90 1.85 24.65
N GLY A 202 -10.00 1.60 23.69
CA GLY A 202 -8.58 1.37 23.95
C GLY A 202 -7.73 2.61 23.76
N ARG A 203 -6.87 2.92 24.75
CA ARG A 203 -5.86 3.97 24.60
C ARG A 203 -4.74 3.53 23.66
N SER A 204 -4.47 4.30 22.61
CA SER A 204 -3.38 4.00 21.67
C SER A 204 -2.01 3.98 22.36
N PRO A 205 -1.11 3.04 22.02
CA PRO A 205 0.30 3.09 22.42
C PRO A 205 1.03 4.35 21.94
N LEU A 206 0.44 5.06 20.97
CA LEU A 206 0.95 6.33 20.42
C LEU A 206 0.27 7.57 21.02
N TRP A 207 -0.46 7.43 22.12
CA TRP A 207 -1.24 8.51 22.74
C TRP A 207 -0.44 9.79 23.05
N ARG A 208 0.85 9.67 23.41
CA ARG A 208 1.72 10.83 23.65
C ARG A 208 1.98 11.61 22.36
N LEU A 209 2.13 10.90 21.24
CA LEU A 209 2.28 11.51 19.92
C LEU A 209 0.94 12.12 19.48
N GLU A 210 -0.15 11.38 19.65
CA GLU A 210 -1.52 11.85 19.37
C GLU A 210 -1.82 13.17 20.10
N LYS A 211 -1.55 13.25 21.43
CA LYS A 211 -1.74 14.45 22.22
C LYS A 211 -0.93 15.65 21.69
N ARG A 212 0.23 15.39 21.07
CA ARG A 212 1.12 16.44 20.54
C ARG A 212 0.71 16.91 19.14
N VAL A 213 0.28 16.02 18.25
CA VAL A 213 0.05 16.31 16.82
C VAL A 213 -1.39 16.15 16.37
N GLY A 214 -2.30 15.73 17.24
CA GLY A 214 -3.71 15.47 16.89
C GLY A 214 -3.92 14.26 15.99
N GLY A 215 -5.11 14.12 15.40
CA GLY A 215 -5.43 13.17 14.32
C GLY A 215 -5.50 11.70 14.74
N GLY A 216 -6.07 11.37 15.90
CA GLY A 216 -6.39 10.02 16.36
C GLY A 216 -5.19 9.16 16.77
N GLY A 217 -5.47 7.93 17.19
CA GLY A 217 -4.50 6.98 17.76
C GLY A 217 -3.55 6.31 16.78
N GLY A 218 -3.70 6.58 15.48
CA GLY A 218 -2.86 6.05 14.40
C GLY A 218 -3.52 4.92 13.59
N GLY A 219 -2.84 4.44 12.57
CA GLY A 219 -3.32 3.37 11.70
C GLY A 219 -2.84 2.00 12.16
N VAL A 220 -3.77 1.08 12.39
CA VAL A 220 -3.53 -0.32 12.78
C VAL A 220 -3.41 -1.20 11.55
N SER A 221 -2.42 -2.09 11.54
CA SER A 221 -2.18 -3.05 10.47
C SER A 221 -1.87 -4.44 11.03
N GLY A 222 -2.08 -5.47 10.23
CA GLY A 222 -1.88 -6.87 10.62
C GLY A 222 -3.14 -7.53 11.17
N ARG A 223 -3.01 -8.55 12.00
CA ARG A 223 -4.15 -9.36 12.52
C ARG A 223 -5.27 -8.52 13.15
N PRO A 224 -4.99 -7.51 13.98
CA PRO A 224 -6.05 -6.70 14.57
C PRO A 224 -6.92 -5.96 13.56
N ALA A 225 -6.37 -5.61 12.39
CA ALA A 225 -7.09 -4.92 11.32
C ALA A 225 -7.80 -5.86 10.34
N GLN A 226 -7.61 -7.19 10.45
CA GLN A 226 -8.14 -8.16 9.48
C GLN A 226 -9.66 -8.07 9.35
N ALA A 227 -10.38 -8.07 10.47
CA ALA A 227 -11.85 -8.12 10.44
C ALA A 227 -12.44 -6.96 9.62
N LEU A 228 -11.96 -5.73 9.85
CA LEU A 228 -12.45 -4.53 9.16
C LEU A 228 -11.95 -4.47 7.72
N ASN A 229 -10.66 -4.70 7.49
CA ASN A 229 -10.09 -4.69 6.15
C ASN A 229 -10.68 -5.80 5.26
N TRP A 230 -10.86 -7.00 5.78
CA TRP A 230 -11.36 -8.12 4.99
C TRP A 230 -12.87 -8.03 4.72
N ARG A 231 -13.62 -7.39 5.63
CA ARG A 231 -15.00 -6.99 5.33
C ARG A 231 -15.04 -6.02 4.14
N ALA A 232 -14.19 -4.98 4.16
CA ALA A 232 -14.11 -4.04 3.04
C ALA A 232 -13.62 -4.71 1.73
N VAL A 233 -12.71 -5.69 1.81
CA VAL A 233 -12.32 -6.50 0.64
C VAL A 233 -13.53 -7.20 0.03
N ARG A 234 -14.35 -7.86 0.85
CA ARG A 234 -15.56 -8.54 0.39
C ARG A 234 -16.55 -7.56 -0.24
N GLU A 235 -16.85 -6.47 0.45
CA GLU A 235 -17.82 -5.47 -0.02
C GLU A 235 -17.40 -4.83 -1.36
N ILE A 236 -16.12 -4.54 -1.55
CA ILE A 236 -15.58 -4.03 -2.84
C ILE A 236 -15.63 -5.13 -3.92
N ALA A 237 -15.31 -6.37 -3.56
CA ALA A 237 -15.33 -7.50 -4.51
C ALA A 237 -16.74 -7.86 -4.94
N ASP A 238 -17.70 -7.87 -4.02
CA ASP A 238 -19.11 -8.14 -4.29
C ASP A 238 -19.75 -7.05 -5.15
N ASP A 239 -19.34 -5.78 -4.96
CA ASP A 239 -19.75 -4.67 -5.83
C ASP A 239 -19.22 -4.80 -7.27
N GLY A 240 -18.02 -5.33 -7.44
CA GLY A 240 -17.43 -5.67 -8.75
C GLY A 240 -17.00 -4.47 -9.60
N ALA A 241 -17.02 -3.25 -9.10
CA ALA A 241 -16.61 -2.07 -9.85
C ALA A 241 -15.11 -2.09 -10.20
N LEU A 242 -14.25 -2.50 -9.25
CA LEU A 242 -12.81 -2.62 -9.40
C LEU A 242 -12.27 -3.84 -8.65
N PRO A 243 -11.21 -4.49 -9.15
CA PRO A 243 -10.51 -5.53 -8.42
C PRO A 243 -9.80 -4.96 -7.19
N VAL A 244 -9.77 -5.75 -6.09
CA VAL A 244 -9.22 -5.32 -4.80
C VAL A 244 -7.94 -6.07 -4.46
N ILE A 245 -6.97 -5.33 -3.90
CA ILE A 245 -5.72 -5.82 -3.31
C ILE A 245 -5.95 -5.95 -1.80
N ALA A 246 -6.00 -7.18 -1.29
CA ALA A 246 -6.28 -7.44 0.12
C ALA A 246 -5.08 -7.15 1.02
N PRO A 247 -5.19 -6.31 2.06
CA PRO A 247 -4.14 -6.05 3.02
C PRO A 247 -4.18 -7.03 4.21
N SER A 248 -3.29 -6.78 5.17
CA SER A 248 -3.28 -7.43 6.50
C SER A 248 -3.00 -8.94 6.49
N VAL A 249 -2.39 -9.46 5.43
CA VAL A 249 -1.91 -10.84 5.38
C VAL A 249 -0.69 -10.99 6.30
N MET A 250 -0.77 -11.96 7.22
CA MET A 250 0.24 -12.21 8.26
C MET A 250 0.74 -13.65 8.27
N GLY A 251 0.20 -14.53 7.43
CA GLY A 251 0.57 -15.92 7.30
C GLY A 251 0.15 -16.50 5.95
N TYR A 252 0.63 -17.72 5.66
CA TYR A 252 0.31 -18.40 4.40
C TYR A 252 -1.19 -18.69 4.26
N ASP A 253 -1.81 -19.16 5.33
CA ASP A 253 -3.24 -19.54 5.31
C ASP A 253 -4.18 -18.36 5.07
N ASP A 254 -3.70 -17.14 5.31
CA ASP A 254 -4.45 -15.92 5.03
C ASP A 254 -4.69 -15.73 3.52
N LEU A 255 -3.84 -16.30 2.64
CA LEU A 255 -3.99 -16.21 1.18
C LEU A 255 -5.30 -16.82 0.71
N ALA A 256 -5.59 -18.06 1.14
CA ALA A 256 -6.83 -18.74 0.78
C ALA A 256 -8.06 -17.95 1.28
N ARG A 257 -7.97 -17.40 2.51
CA ARG A 257 -9.05 -16.62 3.11
C ARG A 257 -9.36 -15.36 2.30
N VAL A 258 -8.35 -14.54 1.98
CA VAL A 258 -8.60 -13.29 1.24
C VAL A 258 -9.03 -13.53 -0.20
N ARG A 259 -8.53 -14.59 -0.85
CA ARG A 259 -8.99 -15.00 -2.18
C ARG A 259 -10.44 -15.44 -2.17
N ALA A 260 -10.87 -16.19 -1.14
CA ALA A 260 -12.28 -16.57 -0.94
C ALA A 260 -13.20 -15.35 -0.68
N LEU A 261 -12.66 -14.22 -0.23
CA LEU A 261 -13.37 -12.95 -0.12
C LEU A 261 -13.40 -12.14 -1.44
N GLY A 262 -12.88 -12.68 -2.53
CA GLY A 262 -12.85 -12.03 -3.84
C GLY A 262 -11.61 -11.18 -4.12
N ALA A 263 -10.61 -11.17 -3.23
CA ALA A 263 -9.36 -10.47 -3.51
C ALA A 263 -8.67 -11.03 -4.76
N ARG A 264 -8.21 -10.14 -5.64
CA ARG A 264 -7.49 -10.50 -6.87
C ARG A 264 -5.97 -10.36 -6.74
N ALA A 265 -5.49 -9.62 -5.74
CA ALA A 265 -4.08 -9.52 -5.38
C ALA A 265 -3.93 -9.36 -3.87
N VAL A 266 -2.71 -9.54 -3.36
CA VAL A 266 -2.43 -9.60 -1.92
C VAL A 266 -1.35 -8.62 -1.53
N GLY A 267 -1.62 -7.79 -0.51
CA GLY A 267 -0.73 -6.75 -0.01
C GLY A 267 -0.04 -7.11 1.31
N TYR A 268 1.28 -6.94 1.36
CA TYR A 268 2.12 -7.22 2.51
C TYR A 268 2.64 -5.92 3.14
N GLY A 269 2.10 -5.54 4.29
CA GLY A 269 2.47 -4.32 5.05
C GLY A 269 3.16 -4.64 6.37
N ALA A 270 2.38 -4.72 7.46
CA ALA A 270 2.87 -4.91 8.83
C ALA A 270 3.78 -6.15 9.02
N ILE A 271 3.58 -7.19 8.24
CA ILE A 271 4.39 -8.41 8.25
C ILE A 271 5.87 -8.13 7.95
N HIS A 272 6.18 -7.12 7.10
CA HIS A 272 7.55 -6.69 6.81
C HIS A 272 8.26 -6.04 8.01
N PHE A 273 7.51 -5.59 9.02
CA PHE A 273 8.08 -5.03 10.26
C PHE A 273 8.20 -6.09 11.35
N ARG A 274 7.31 -7.09 11.36
CA ARG A 274 7.30 -8.15 12.40
C ARG A 274 8.20 -9.32 12.07
N ALA A 275 8.15 -9.78 10.83
CA ALA A 275 8.92 -10.92 10.32
C ALA A 275 9.29 -10.65 8.85
N PRO A 276 10.29 -9.78 8.60
CA PRO A 276 10.58 -9.24 7.27
C PRO A 276 10.84 -10.28 6.18
N TRP A 277 11.34 -11.46 6.57
CA TRP A 277 11.61 -12.60 5.66
C TRP A 277 10.36 -13.41 5.31
N LEU A 278 9.30 -13.32 6.13
CA LEU A 278 8.14 -14.20 5.99
C LEU A 278 7.34 -13.95 4.69
N PRO A 279 7.14 -12.73 4.20
CA PRO A 279 6.51 -12.51 2.89
C PRO A 279 7.19 -13.25 1.76
N THR A 280 8.53 -13.23 1.73
CA THR A 280 9.33 -13.97 0.72
C THR A 280 9.03 -15.47 0.77
N ARG A 281 8.94 -16.06 1.97
CA ARG A 281 8.62 -17.49 2.14
C ARG A 281 7.20 -17.80 1.69
N ILE A 282 6.24 -16.95 2.06
CA ILE A 282 4.83 -17.09 1.66
C ILE A 282 4.71 -17.10 0.14
N VAL A 283 5.30 -16.12 -0.54
CA VAL A 283 5.23 -16.02 -2.00
C VAL A 283 5.92 -17.18 -2.70
N LYS A 284 7.11 -17.58 -2.25
CA LYS A 284 7.80 -18.75 -2.81
C LYS A 284 6.96 -20.03 -2.71
N ARG A 285 6.32 -20.23 -1.57
CA ARG A 285 5.44 -21.38 -1.34
C ARG A 285 4.20 -21.31 -2.27
N ASP A 286 3.53 -20.18 -2.33
CA ASP A 286 2.35 -19.97 -3.17
C ASP A 286 2.65 -20.20 -4.66
N LEU A 287 3.77 -19.68 -5.14
CA LEU A 287 4.21 -19.89 -6.53
C LEU A 287 4.55 -21.34 -6.82
N ALA A 288 5.19 -22.04 -5.89
CA ALA A 288 5.55 -23.45 -6.04
C ALA A 288 4.28 -24.34 -6.07
N GLU A 289 3.31 -24.11 -5.17
CA GLU A 289 2.06 -24.85 -5.15
C GLU A 289 1.24 -24.62 -6.42
N ARG A 290 1.15 -23.38 -6.92
CA ARG A 290 0.49 -23.10 -8.20
C ARG A 290 1.19 -23.74 -9.40
N ALA A 291 2.53 -23.81 -9.40
CA ALA A 291 3.27 -24.47 -10.46
C ALA A 291 3.04 -25.99 -10.46
N ALA A 292 2.82 -26.59 -9.29
CA ALA A 292 2.54 -28.02 -9.13
C ALA A 292 1.09 -28.40 -9.40
N ALA A 293 0.15 -27.45 -9.41
CA ALA A 293 -1.26 -27.72 -9.68
C ALA A 293 -1.49 -28.22 -11.12
N PRO A 294 -2.41 -29.19 -11.34
CA PRO A 294 -2.76 -29.68 -12.67
C PRO A 294 -3.21 -28.54 -13.61
N SER A 295 -2.98 -28.72 -14.90
CA SER A 295 -3.25 -27.69 -15.93
C SER A 295 -4.71 -27.23 -15.99
N THR A 296 -5.66 -28.09 -15.60
CA THR A 296 -7.09 -27.77 -15.52
C THR A 296 -7.47 -26.73 -14.46
N GLU A 297 -6.71 -26.63 -13.37
CA GLU A 297 -6.96 -25.64 -12.32
C GLU A 297 -6.25 -24.30 -12.57
N ARG A 298 -5.23 -24.29 -13.44
CA ARG A 298 -4.45 -23.09 -13.77
C ARG A 298 -5.20 -22.03 -14.59
N GLN A 299 -6.31 -22.38 -15.24
CA GLN A 299 -7.12 -21.47 -16.05
C GLN A 299 -8.22 -20.74 -15.23
N ALA A 300 -8.52 -21.21 -14.03
CA ALA A 300 -9.58 -20.67 -13.17
C ALA A 300 -9.06 -19.73 -12.05
N ALA A 301 -7.75 -19.63 -11.83
CA ALA A 301 -7.12 -18.79 -10.81
C ALA A 301 -6.52 -17.52 -11.40
#